data_29982c16aa3f7af95c9d4e920617ca4c
#
_entry.id   29982c16aa3f7af95c9d4e920617ca4c
#
_cell.length_a   1.000
_cell.length_b   1.000
_cell.length_c   1.000
_cell.angle_alpha   90.00
_cell.angle_beta   90.00
_cell.angle_gamma   90.00
#
_symmetry.space_group_name_H-M   'P 1'
#
loop_
_entity.id
_entity.type
_entity.pdbx_description
1 polymer ?
#
loop_
_entity_poly.entity_id
_entity_poly.type
_entity_poly.pdbx_seq_one_letter_code
_entity_poly.pdbx_strand_id
1 'polypeptide(L)'
;MLIAQRPPGKHLAGRWEFPGGKLDAGEDRRAGLARELREELGITLRPPLRPLIRVRHTYDYGEVLIDMWVARQYSGEPRGLEGQALRWCTSDELESVELLPADGPIVAALRLPEKLTQASTRDYAVGRSAEADPAGRLRGVWCVGLADAMAASDAGADFLVLRAELPHAEIRSICELVPVPAYVPGLGLQEAWELGATGVVEIDGQV
;
A
#
# COMPACT_ATOMS: atom_id res chain seq x y z
N MET A 1 7.51 9.82 5.69
CA MET A 1 6.12 9.40 6.03
C MET A 1 5.74 9.93 7.39
N LEU A 2 4.45 10.23 7.61
CA LEU A 2 3.94 10.61 8.93
C LEU A 2 3.48 9.34 9.67
N ILE A 3 3.88 9.19 10.93
CA ILE A 3 3.41 8.13 11.82
C ILE A 3 2.88 8.74 13.11
N ALA A 4 1.94 8.06 13.77
CA ALA A 4 1.33 8.44 15.03
C ALA A 4 1.62 7.37 16.10
N GLN A 5 1.82 7.79 17.34
CA GLN A 5 2.00 6.87 18.46
C GLN A 5 0.67 6.55 19.11
N ARG A 6 0.37 5.28 19.26
CA ARG A 6 -0.89 4.83 19.90
C ARG A 6 -0.97 5.30 21.35
N PRO A 7 -2.04 6.02 21.72
CA PRO A 7 -2.18 6.56 23.06
C PRO A 7 -2.37 5.46 24.10
N PRO A 8 -2.11 5.77 25.39
CA PRO A 8 -2.40 4.87 26.50
C PRO A 8 -3.85 4.38 26.50
N GLY A 9 -4.06 3.10 26.81
CA GLY A 9 -5.40 2.47 26.86
C GLY A 9 -5.88 1.84 25.55
N LYS A 10 -5.26 2.11 24.40
CA LYS A 10 -5.49 1.36 23.16
C LYS A 10 -4.64 0.07 23.14
N HIS A 11 -5.11 -0.96 22.45
CA HIS A 11 -4.32 -2.19 22.20
C HIS A 11 -2.98 -1.84 21.55
N LEU A 12 -1.88 -2.44 22.02
CA LEU A 12 -0.51 -2.11 21.60
C LEU A 12 -0.12 -0.64 21.81
N ALA A 13 -0.59 -0.02 22.92
CA ALA A 13 -0.23 1.35 23.30
C ALA A 13 1.30 1.58 23.29
N GLY A 14 1.72 2.77 22.83
CA GLY A 14 3.14 3.12 22.71
C GLY A 14 3.79 2.72 21.39
N ARG A 15 3.24 1.77 20.64
CA ARG A 15 3.70 1.47 19.28
C ARG A 15 3.29 2.56 18.31
N TRP A 16 4.01 2.61 17.19
CA TRP A 16 3.74 3.55 16.12
C TRP A 16 2.90 2.89 15.02
N GLU A 17 2.09 3.68 14.33
CA GLU A 17 1.24 3.24 13.23
C GLU A 17 1.10 4.35 12.18
N PHE A 18 0.67 3.99 10.98
CA PHE A 18 0.26 4.99 10.01
C PHE A 18 -1.10 5.57 10.41
N PRO A 19 -1.28 6.92 10.37
CA PRO A 19 -2.55 7.55 10.75
C PRO A 19 -3.71 7.08 9.87
N GLY A 20 -4.87 6.91 10.48
CA GLY A 20 -6.11 6.48 9.85
C GLY A 20 -6.96 5.69 10.81
N GLY A 21 -8.19 5.39 10.40
CA GLY A 21 -9.14 4.75 11.30
C GLY A 21 -10.07 3.77 10.60
N LYS A 22 -11.21 3.50 11.24
CA LYS A 22 -12.17 2.51 10.77
C LYS A 22 -13.17 3.14 9.80
N LEU A 23 -13.50 2.39 8.75
CA LEU A 23 -14.59 2.77 7.86
C LEU A 23 -15.93 2.55 8.54
N ASP A 24 -16.84 3.49 8.36
CA ASP A 24 -18.24 3.31 8.70
C ASP A 24 -18.93 2.33 7.73
N ALA A 25 -20.04 1.75 8.15
CA ALA A 25 -20.76 0.81 7.33
C ALA A 25 -21.24 1.44 6.01
N GLY A 26 -20.73 0.93 4.89
CA GLY A 26 -21.05 1.45 3.54
C GLY A 26 -20.30 2.71 3.14
N GLU A 27 -19.34 3.17 3.94
CA GLU A 27 -18.53 4.33 3.63
C GLU A 27 -17.53 4.03 2.50
N ASP A 28 -17.37 4.97 1.56
CA ASP A 28 -16.31 4.92 0.57
C ASP A 28 -14.93 5.02 1.24
N ARG A 29 -13.98 4.19 0.81
CA ARG A 29 -12.66 4.07 1.43
C ARG A 29 -11.85 5.37 1.44
N ARG A 30 -11.93 6.16 0.36
CA ARG A 30 -11.24 7.46 0.25
C ARG A 30 -11.92 8.51 1.12
N ALA A 31 -13.25 8.46 1.19
CA ALA A 31 -14.03 9.35 2.05
C ALA A 31 -13.74 9.08 3.54
N GLY A 32 -13.72 7.81 3.95
CA GLY A 32 -13.36 7.40 5.30
C GLY A 32 -11.94 7.83 5.69
N LEU A 33 -10.96 7.59 4.82
CA LEU A 33 -9.59 8.07 5.04
C LEU A 33 -9.56 9.61 5.23
N ALA A 34 -10.27 10.35 4.37
CA ALA A 34 -10.30 11.81 4.46
C ALA A 34 -11.00 12.32 5.74
N ARG A 35 -12.04 11.62 6.21
CA ARG A 35 -12.72 11.90 7.47
C ARG A 35 -11.80 11.66 8.65
N GLU A 36 -11.21 10.46 8.76
CA GLU A 36 -10.33 10.08 9.85
C GLU A 36 -9.12 11.01 9.98
N LEU A 37 -8.43 11.32 8.87
CA LEU A 37 -7.28 12.22 8.93
C LEU A 37 -7.66 13.67 9.26
N ARG A 38 -8.90 14.08 8.99
CA ARG A 38 -9.40 15.38 9.46
C ARG A 38 -9.66 15.36 10.96
N GLU A 39 -10.26 14.29 11.47
CA GLU A 39 -10.60 14.11 12.88
C GLU A 39 -9.35 13.93 13.73
N GLU A 40 -8.43 13.06 13.32
CA GLU A 40 -7.24 12.74 14.11
C GLU A 40 -6.11 13.75 13.98
N LEU A 41 -5.94 14.35 12.78
CA LEU A 41 -4.78 15.20 12.46
C LEU A 41 -5.12 16.65 12.10
N GLY A 42 -6.38 16.98 11.85
CA GLY A 42 -6.79 18.32 11.40
C GLY A 42 -6.39 18.67 9.97
N ILE A 43 -6.06 17.69 9.13
CA ILE A 43 -5.68 17.91 7.74
C ILE A 43 -6.80 17.58 6.78
N THR A 44 -6.80 18.24 5.62
CA THR A 44 -7.73 17.94 4.53
C THR A 44 -6.95 17.40 3.33
N LEU A 45 -7.21 16.15 2.96
CA LEU A 45 -6.58 15.51 1.82
C LEU A 45 -7.02 16.12 0.50
N ARG A 46 -6.11 16.12 -0.47
CA ARG A 46 -6.35 16.53 -1.87
C ARG A 46 -5.90 15.42 -2.81
N PRO A 47 -6.67 15.13 -3.87
CA PRO A 47 -6.27 14.17 -4.88
C PRO A 47 -5.01 14.63 -5.64
N PRO A 48 -4.28 13.69 -6.28
CA PRO A 48 -4.58 12.27 -6.31
C PRO A 48 -4.18 11.52 -5.03
N LEU A 49 -4.92 10.45 -4.70
CA LEU A 49 -4.56 9.48 -3.67
C LEU A 49 -4.10 8.20 -4.38
N ARG A 50 -2.89 7.76 -4.08
CA ARG A 50 -2.32 6.54 -4.64
C ARG A 50 -2.67 5.34 -3.77
N PRO A 51 -3.36 4.30 -4.29
CA PRO A 51 -3.43 3.02 -3.60
C PRO A 51 -2.02 2.44 -3.40
N LEU A 52 -1.71 1.94 -2.22
CA LEU A 52 -0.40 1.36 -1.97
C LEU A 52 -0.50 -0.17 -1.84
N ILE A 53 -1.21 -0.63 -0.82
CA ILE A 53 -1.33 -2.06 -0.51
C ILE A 53 -2.57 -2.27 0.37
N ARG A 54 -3.18 -3.45 0.26
CA ARG A 54 -4.15 -3.96 1.24
C ARG A 54 -3.46 -5.02 2.08
N VAL A 55 -3.57 -4.91 3.40
CA VAL A 55 -2.96 -5.87 4.34
C VAL A 55 -4.05 -6.55 5.13
N ARG A 56 -4.07 -7.88 5.09
CA ARG A 56 -4.89 -8.69 5.97
C ARG A 56 -4.01 -9.16 7.13
N HIS A 57 -4.43 -8.85 8.36
CA HIS A 57 -3.69 -9.24 9.55
C HIS A 57 -4.64 -9.79 10.61
N THR A 58 -4.24 -10.86 11.28
CA THR A 58 -5.01 -11.47 12.38
C THR A 58 -4.36 -11.11 13.70
N TYR A 59 -5.09 -10.37 14.52
CA TYR A 59 -4.78 -10.15 15.92
C TYR A 59 -5.54 -11.14 16.79
N ASP A 60 -5.20 -11.22 18.06
CA ASP A 60 -5.91 -12.03 19.07
C ASP A 60 -7.39 -11.68 19.22
N TYR A 61 -7.79 -10.45 18.91
CA TYR A 61 -9.18 -9.97 18.93
C TYR A 61 -9.91 -10.10 17.59
N GLY A 62 -9.28 -10.58 16.54
CA GLY A 62 -9.89 -10.80 15.23
C GLY A 62 -9.05 -10.35 14.04
N GLU A 63 -9.61 -10.56 12.84
CA GLU A 63 -8.99 -10.17 11.59
C GLU A 63 -9.26 -8.69 11.28
N VAL A 64 -8.24 -7.99 10.80
CA VAL A 64 -8.35 -6.64 10.25
C VAL A 64 -7.89 -6.62 8.79
N LEU A 65 -8.56 -5.80 7.99
CA LEU A 65 -8.15 -5.48 6.63
C LEU A 65 -7.77 -3.99 6.59
N ILE A 66 -6.49 -3.73 6.36
CA ILE A 66 -5.95 -2.38 6.24
C ILE A 66 -5.87 -2.03 4.76
N ASP A 67 -6.47 -0.91 4.38
CA ASP A 67 -6.42 -0.36 3.02
C ASP A 67 -5.51 0.87 3.04
N MET A 68 -4.28 0.72 2.59
CA MET A 68 -3.26 1.75 2.72
C MET A 68 -3.14 2.61 1.47
N TRP A 69 -3.05 3.92 1.67
CA TRP A 69 -2.99 4.93 0.61
C TRP A 69 -1.82 5.90 0.84
N VAL A 70 -1.23 6.38 -0.23
CA VAL A 70 -0.25 7.47 -0.18
C VAL A 70 -0.94 8.78 -0.57
N ALA A 71 -0.98 9.73 0.37
CA ALA A 71 -1.47 11.08 0.16
C ALA A 71 -0.28 12.05 0.18
N ARG A 72 0.01 12.70 -0.95
CA ARG A 72 1.11 13.67 -1.05
C ARG A 72 0.63 15.11 -0.99
N GLN A 73 -0.67 15.33 -1.22
CA GLN A 73 -1.28 16.65 -1.24
C GLN A 73 -2.34 16.76 -0.15
N TYR A 74 -2.18 17.74 0.71
CA TYR A 74 -3.13 18.06 1.77
C TYR A 74 -3.01 19.53 2.16
N SER A 75 -3.97 20.03 2.90
CA SER A 75 -3.93 21.35 3.55
C SER A 75 -4.14 21.20 5.05
N GLY A 76 -3.65 22.17 5.80
CA GLY A 76 -3.56 22.12 7.24
C GLY A 76 -2.18 21.67 7.73
N GLU A 77 -1.91 21.84 9.02
CA GLU A 77 -0.69 21.38 9.70
C GLU A 77 -1.06 20.14 10.52
N PRO A 78 -0.45 18.97 10.28
CA PRO A 78 -0.78 17.77 11.04
C PRO A 78 -0.52 17.97 12.55
N ARG A 79 -1.52 17.71 13.37
CA ARG A 79 -1.46 17.75 14.84
C ARG A 79 -2.17 16.54 15.41
N GLY A 80 -1.64 15.97 16.47
CA GLY A 80 -2.31 14.87 17.18
C GLY A 80 -3.51 15.37 17.98
N LEU A 81 -4.68 15.44 17.37
CA LEU A 81 -5.90 15.98 17.98
C LEU A 81 -6.49 15.06 19.06
N GLU A 82 -6.10 13.79 19.09
CA GLU A 82 -6.42 12.82 20.14
C GLU A 82 -5.32 12.74 21.23
N GLY A 83 -4.33 13.63 21.20
CA GLY A 83 -3.20 13.62 22.13
C GLY A 83 -2.08 12.65 21.75
N GLN A 84 -2.16 12.00 20.58
CA GLN A 84 -1.12 11.13 20.04
C GLN A 84 0.11 11.94 19.61
N ALA A 85 1.30 11.42 19.89
CA ALA A 85 2.53 11.97 19.35
C ALA A 85 2.63 11.68 17.85
N LEU A 86 3.16 12.64 17.09
CA LEU A 86 3.39 12.53 15.65
C LEU A 86 4.88 12.59 15.36
N ARG A 87 5.33 11.83 14.36
CA ARG A 87 6.71 11.84 13.88
C ARG A 87 6.76 11.71 12.36
N TRP A 88 7.60 12.52 11.72
CA TRP A 88 7.98 12.34 10.32
C TRP A 88 9.20 11.42 10.23
N CYS A 89 9.11 10.39 9.39
CA CYS A 89 10.17 9.42 9.14
C CYS A 89 10.43 9.26 7.65
N THR A 90 11.68 8.99 7.30
CA THR A 90 12.06 8.43 6.00
C THR A 90 11.71 6.93 5.94
N SER A 91 11.82 6.30 4.76
CA SER A 91 11.64 4.84 4.62
C SER A 91 12.63 4.05 5.46
N ASP A 92 13.89 4.50 5.48
CA ASP A 92 14.97 3.81 6.19
C ASP A 92 14.80 3.92 7.71
N GLU A 93 14.33 5.08 8.20
CA GLU A 93 14.03 5.25 9.62
C GLU A 93 12.89 4.37 10.12
N LEU A 94 11.91 4.05 9.26
CA LEU A 94 10.79 3.16 9.63
C LEU A 94 11.25 1.76 10.03
N GLU A 95 12.37 1.25 9.49
CA GLU A 95 12.92 -0.06 9.85
C GLU A 95 13.35 -0.14 11.32
N SER A 96 13.67 1.00 11.94
CA SER A 96 14.08 1.08 13.35
C SER A 96 12.95 1.47 14.30
N VAL A 97 11.75 1.70 13.80
CA VAL A 97 10.59 2.11 14.60
C VAL A 97 9.78 0.87 15.04
N GLU A 98 9.35 0.83 16.28
CA GLU A 98 8.40 -0.19 16.76
C GLU A 98 7.00 0.07 16.19
N LEU A 99 6.79 -0.31 14.93
CA LEU A 99 5.49 -0.25 14.27
C LEU A 99 4.55 -1.36 14.76
N LEU A 100 3.27 -1.24 14.44
CA LEU A 100 2.31 -2.33 14.61
C LEU A 100 2.71 -3.55 13.76
N PRO A 101 2.39 -4.77 14.20
CA PRO A 101 2.73 -5.99 13.43
C PRO A 101 2.17 -6.01 12.01
N ALA A 102 0.99 -5.40 11.80
CA ALA A 102 0.37 -5.31 10.48
C ALA A 102 1.09 -4.37 9.50
N ASP A 103 1.97 -3.49 9.98
CA ASP A 103 2.59 -2.45 9.14
C ASP A 103 3.84 -2.92 8.38
N GLY A 104 4.39 -4.09 8.72
CA GLY A 104 5.57 -4.64 8.04
C GLY A 104 5.44 -4.69 6.51
N PRO A 105 4.39 -5.30 5.94
CA PRO A 105 4.14 -5.31 4.50
C PRO A 105 3.99 -3.91 3.89
N ILE A 106 3.45 -2.95 4.66
CA ILE A 106 3.30 -1.55 4.22
C ILE A 106 4.67 -0.90 4.05
N VAL A 107 5.59 -1.10 4.99
CA VAL A 107 6.96 -0.58 4.91
C VAL A 107 7.68 -1.13 3.67
N ALA A 108 7.54 -2.42 3.38
CA ALA A 108 8.09 -3.03 2.16
C ALA A 108 7.49 -2.40 0.90
N ALA A 109 6.16 -2.23 0.84
CA ALA A 109 5.47 -1.62 -0.29
C ALA A 109 5.86 -0.14 -0.53
N LEU A 110 6.20 0.61 0.53
CA LEU A 110 6.67 2.00 0.43
C LEU A 110 8.02 2.15 -0.29
N ARG A 111 8.81 1.08 -0.39
CA ARG A 111 10.07 1.05 -1.16
C ARG A 111 9.84 0.94 -2.67
N LEU A 112 8.65 0.52 -3.08
CA LEU A 112 8.31 0.37 -4.50
C LEU A 112 7.95 1.72 -5.13
N PRO A 113 8.50 2.07 -6.31
CA PRO A 113 8.19 3.31 -7.01
C PRO A 113 6.77 3.28 -7.60
N GLU A 114 6.29 4.42 -8.06
CA GLU A 114 5.00 4.51 -8.79
C GLU A 114 5.09 3.95 -10.20
N LYS A 115 6.30 3.94 -10.76
CA LYS A 115 6.62 3.44 -12.09
C LYS A 115 7.73 2.41 -11.98
N LEU A 116 7.42 1.17 -12.29
CA LEU A 116 8.40 0.11 -12.43
C LEU A 116 8.99 0.13 -13.84
N THR A 117 10.26 -0.21 -13.96
CA THR A 117 10.87 -0.60 -15.24
C THR A 117 10.76 -2.12 -15.41
N GLN A 118 10.77 -2.62 -16.64
CA GLN A 118 10.79 -4.06 -16.89
C GLN A 118 12.09 -4.73 -16.44
N ALA A 119 13.18 -3.98 -16.40
CA ALA A 119 14.46 -4.48 -15.94
C ALA A 119 14.44 -4.60 -14.40
N SER A 120 15.01 -5.69 -13.89
CA SER A 120 15.30 -5.80 -12.47
C SER A 120 16.25 -4.69 -12.03
N THR A 121 15.96 -4.06 -10.90
CA THR A 121 16.76 -2.98 -10.32
C THR A 121 17.52 -3.45 -9.08
N ARG A 122 18.15 -2.51 -8.38
CA ARG A 122 18.77 -2.76 -7.08
C ARG A 122 17.75 -3.15 -6.01
N ASP A 123 16.51 -2.62 -6.09
CA ASP A 123 15.51 -2.72 -5.03
C ASP A 123 14.47 -3.81 -5.30
N TYR A 124 14.26 -4.18 -6.55
CA TYR A 124 13.28 -5.20 -6.93
C TYR A 124 13.71 -6.03 -8.14
N ALA A 125 13.15 -7.22 -8.24
CA ALA A 125 13.26 -8.11 -9.39
C ALA A 125 11.87 -8.59 -9.83
N VAL A 126 11.65 -8.73 -11.12
CA VAL A 126 10.39 -9.26 -11.69
C VAL A 126 10.65 -10.56 -12.41
N GLY A 127 9.88 -11.59 -12.08
CA GLY A 127 10.04 -12.94 -12.62
C GLY A 127 8.70 -13.64 -12.83
N ARG A 128 8.77 -14.95 -13.05
CA ARG A 128 7.60 -15.83 -13.22
C ARG A 128 7.27 -16.62 -11.96
N SER A 129 8.10 -16.55 -10.94
CA SER A 129 7.90 -17.24 -9.65
C SER A 129 8.20 -16.30 -8.48
N ALA A 130 7.65 -16.62 -7.33
CA ALA A 130 7.88 -15.91 -6.08
C ALA A 130 9.05 -16.50 -5.26
N GLU A 131 9.97 -17.24 -5.89
CA GLU A 131 11.14 -17.77 -5.20
C GLU A 131 12.00 -16.66 -4.61
N ALA A 132 12.58 -16.92 -3.44
CA ALA A 132 13.38 -15.95 -2.72
C ALA A 132 14.52 -15.40 -3.59
N ASP A 133 14.63 -14.09 -3.68
CA ASP A 133 15.73 -13.44 -4.39
C ASP A 133 17.01 -13.50 -3.52
N PRO A 134 18.11 -14.07 -4.02
CA PRO A 134 19.35 -14.19 -3.24
C PRO A 134 19.96 -12.85 -2.82
N ALA A 135 19.61 -11.77 -3.53
CA ALA A 135 20.07 -10.41 -3.22
C ALA A 135 19.14 -9.68 -2.23
N GLY A 136 18.08 -10.32 -1.74
CA GLY A 136 17.13 -9.71 -0.80
C GLY A 136 16.27 -8.60 -1.41
N ARG A 137 16.12 -8.58 -2.74
CA ARG A 137 15.27 -7.61 -3.44
C ARG A 137 13.79 -7.98 -3.30
N LEU A 138 12.92 -6.98 -3.44
CA LEU A 138 11.47 -7.21 -3.54
C LEU A 138 11.14 -8.00 -4.82
N ARG A 139 10.27 -8.99 -4.71
CA ARG A 139 9.96 -9.96 -5.75
C ARG A 139 8.63 -9.65 -6.40
N GLY A 140 8.68 -9.24 -7.66
CA GLY A 140 7.50 -9.08 -8.51
C GLY A 140 7.21 -10.33 -9.32
N VAL A 141 5.94 -10.68 -9.44
CA VAL A 141 5.51 -11.84 -10.25
C VAL A 141 4.54 -11.39 -11.35
N TRP A 142 4.82 -11.83 -12.60
CA TRP A 142 3.91 -11.63 -13.71
C TRP A 142 2.68 -12.51 -13.56
N CYS A 143 1.49 -11.89 -13.66
CA CYS A 143 0.21 -12.55 -13.50
C CYS A 143 -0.68 -12.33 -14.72
N VAL A 144 -1.31 -13.41 -15.20
CA VAL A 144 -2.20 -13.39 -16.38
C VAL A 144 -3.68 -13.29 -16.00
N GLY A 145 -4.02 -13.28 -14.71
CA GLY A 145 -5.36 -13.15 -14.20
C GLY A 145 -5.44 -13.33 -12.69
N LEU A 146 -6.67 -13.33 -12.15
CA LEU A 146 -6.92 -13.38 -10.71
C LEU A 146 -6.35 -14.64 -10.04
N ALA A 147 -6.51 -15.81 -10.66
CA ALA A 147 -6.01 -17.07 -10.09
C ALA A 147 -4.48 -17.06 -9.94
N ASP A 148 -3.76 -16.56 -10.95
CA ASP A 148 -2.31 -16.40 -10.89
C ASP A 148 -1.90 -15.39 -9.81
N ALA A 149 -2.62 -14.27 -9.71
CA ALA A 149 -2.35 -13.24 -8.74
C ALA A 149 -2.50 -13.76 -7.30
N MET A 150 -3.54 -14.54 -7.04
CA MET A 150 -3.74 -15.21 -5.74
C MET A 150 -2.62 -16.19 -5.44
N ALA A 151 -2.28 -17.08 -6.41
CA ALA A 151 -1.21 -18.05 -6.23
C ALA A 151 0.16 -17.38 -5.99
N ALA A 152 0.46 -16.30 -6.71
CA ALA A 152 1.69 -15.52 -6.52
C ALA A 152 1.76 -14.88 -5.11
N SER A 153 0.64 -14.32 -4.64
CA SER A 153 0.53 -13.76 -3.29
C SER A 153 0.74 -14.83 -2.22
N ASP A 154 0.06 -15.99 -2.35
CA ASP A 154 0.18 -17.10 -1.42
C ASP A 154 1.61 -17.69 -1.39
N ALA A 155 2.31 -17.65 -2.53
CA ALA A 155 3.71 -18.03 -2.65
C ALA A 155 4.69 -16.98 -2.11
N GLY A 156 4.20 -15.82 -1.63
CA GLY A 156 4.99 -14.78 -0.99
C GLY A 156 5.58 -13.75 -1.96
N ALA A 157 4.94 -13.47 -3.07
CA ALA A 157 5.30 -12.33 -3.91
C ALA A 157 5.16 -11.01 -3.14
N ASP A 158 6.13 -10.11 -3.29
CA ASP A 158 6.09 -8.78 -2.65
C ASP A 158 5.24 -7.79 -3.46
N PHE A 159 5.08 -8.03 -4.77
CA PHE A 159 4.17 -7.29 -5.65
C PHE A 159 3.82 -8.10 -6.92
N LEU A 160 2.79 -7.66 -7.62
CA LEU A 160 2.31 -8.26 -8.86
C LEU A 160 2.56 -7.33 -10.04
N VAL A 161 2.86 -7.92 -11.19
CA VAL A 161 2.85 -7.24 -12.48
C VAL A 161 1.78 -7.89 -13.33
N LEU A 162 0.71 -7.18 -13.61
CA LEU A 162 -0.43 -7.68 -14.37
C LEU A 162 -0.16 -7.56 -15.89
N ARG A 163 -0.83 -8.36 -16.68
CA ARG A 163 -0.76 -8.22 -18.15
C ARG A 163 -1.56 -7.00 -18.62
N ALA A 164 -1.05 -6.35 -19.69
CA ALA A 164 -1.68 -5.17 -20.27
C ALA A 164 -3.07 -5.42 -20.84
N GLU A 165 -3.33 -6.66 -21.30
CA GLU A 165 -4.58 -7.04 -21.96
C GLU A 165 -5.69 -7.43 -21.00
N LEU A 166 -5.45 -7.40 -19.69
CA LEU A 166 -6.49 -7.70 -18.69
C LEU A 166 -7.61 -6.68 -18.73
N PRO A 167 -8.88 -7.11 -18.69
CA PRO A 167 -10.01 -6.20 -18.58
C PRO A 167 -9.93 -5.38 -17.30
N HIS A 168 -10.34 -4.10 -17.32
CA HIS A 168 -10.34 -3.22 -16.15
C HIS A 168 -11.13 -3.80 -14.97
N ALA A 169 -12.21 -4.53 -15.23
CA ALA A 169 -12.98 -5.20 -14.20
C ALA A 169 -12.15 -6.28 -13.46
N GLU A 170 -11.31 -7.02 -14.19
CA GLU A 170 -10.44 -8.04 -13.60
C GLU A 170 -9.28 -7.42 -12.84
N ILE A 171 -8.65 -6.36 -13.38
CA ILE A 171 -7.63 -5.58 -12.67
C ILE A 171 -8.19 -5.09 -11.33
N ARG A 172 -9.39 -4.53 -11.34
CA ARG A 172 -10.09 -4.05 -10.15
C ARG A 172 -10.32 -5.16 -9.13
N SER A 173 -10.78 -6.33 -9.61
CA SER A 173 -10.98 -7.50 -8.75
C SER A 173 -9.67 -8.00 -8.13
N ILE A 174 -8.58 -8.02 -8.88
CA ILE A 174 -7.27 -8.40 -8.36
C ILE A 174 -6.84 -7.42 -7.28
N CYS A 175 -6.90 -6.11 -7.53
CA CYS A 175 -6.52 -5.08 -6.57
C CYS A 175 -7.40 -5.09 -5.30
N GLU A 176 -8.63 -5.59 -5.38
CA GLU A 176 -9.54 -5.70 -4.23
C GLU A 176 -9.32 -6.97 -3.41
N LEU A 177 -8.99 -8.07 -4.04
CA LEU A 177 -8.94 -9.38 -3.40
C LEU A 177 -7.55 -9.81 -2.99
N VAL A 178 -6.50 -9.35 -3.70
CA VAL A 178 -5.13 -9.80 -3.48
C VAL A 178 -4.36 -8.78 -2.63
N PRO A 179 -3.85 -9.17 -1.45
CA PRO A 179 -3.27 -8.25 -0.48
C PRO A 179 -1.78 -7.95 -0.73
N VAL A 180 -1.42 -7.64 -1.98
CA VAL A 180 -0.07 -7.18 -2.36
C VAL A 180 -0.17 -6.09 -3.42
N PRO A 181 0.82 -5.18 -3.52
CA PRO A 181 0.84 -4.13 -4.55
C PRO A 181 0.71 -4.70 -5.96
N ALA A 182 -0.12 -4.07 -6.80
CA ALA A 182 -0.30 -4.47 -8.19
C ALA A 182 0.12 -3.35 -9.15
N TYR A 183 0.82 -3.73 -10.22
CA TYR A 183 1.30 -2.83 -11.26
C TYR A 183 0.74 -3.24 -12.61
N VAL A 184 0.34 -2.26 -13.41
CA VAL A 184 -0.30 -2.50 -14.71
C VAL A 184 0.51 -1.80 -15.81
N PRO A 185 0.99 -2.52 -16.85
CA PRO A 185 1.61 -1.89 -18.00
C PRO A 185 0.57 -1.28 -18.94
N GLY A 186 0.98 -0.28 -19.72
CA GLY A 186 0.15 0.30 -20.79
C GLY A 186 -0.93 1.30 -20.33
N LEU A 187 -1.07 1.56 -19.03
CA LEU A 187 -1.99 2.56 -18.49
C LEU A 187 -1.24 3.81 -18.01
N GLY A 188 -1.97 4.93 -17.94
CA GLY A 188 -1.52 6.11 -17.20
C GLY A 188 -1.62 5.89 -15.68
N LEU A 189 -0.77 6.58 -14.91
CA LEU A 189 -0.76 6.46 -13.44
C LEU A 189 -2.14 6.71 -12.81
N GLN A 190 -2.84 7.75 -13.25
CA GLN A 190 -4.14 8.08 -12.67
C GLN A 190 -5.17 6.99 -12.94
N GLU A 191 -5.21 6.46 -14.15
CA GLU A 191 -6.11 5.38 -14.54
C GLU A 191 -5.81 4.09 -13.74
N ALA A 192 -4.53 3.74 -13.59
CA ALA A 192 -4.11 2.61 -12.75
C ALA A 192 -4.58 2.79 -11.30
N TRP A 193 -4.44 3.98 -10.73
CA TRP A 193 -4.91 4.27 -9.36
C TRP A 193 -6.43 4.25 -9.21
N GLU A 194 -7.18 4.63 -10.24
CA GLU A 194 -8.65 4.51 -10.26
C GLU A 194 -9.12 3.06 -10.31
N LEU A 195 -8.30 2.18 -10.86
CA LEU A 195 -8.51 0.72 -10.84
C LEU A 195 -8.08 0.07 -9.52
N GLY A 196 -7.39 0.80 -8.64
CA GLY A 196 -6.86 0.29 -7.37
C GLY A 196 -5.42 -0.21 -7.46
N ALA A 197 -4.77 -0.14 -8.63
CA ALA A 197 -3.39 -0.54 -8.79
C ALA A 197 -2.43 0.44 -8.12
N THR A 198 -1.30 -0.05 -7.64
CA THR A 198 -0.27 0.73 -6.95
C THR A 198 0.51 1.64 -7.90
N GLY A 199 0.67 1.22 -9.14
CA GLY A 199 1.40 1.97 -10.16
C GLY A 199 1.38 1.30 -11.53
N VAL A 200 2.29 1.73 -12.38
CA VAL A 200 2.42 1.25 -13.77
C VAL A 200 3.80 0.66 -14.04
N VAL A 201 3.89 -0.13 -15.10
CA VAL A 201 5.17 -0.61 -15.65
C VAL A 201 5.49 0.18 -16.91
N GLU A 202 6.64 0.85 -16.93
CA GLU A 202 7.17 1.47 -18.15
C GLU A 202 7.77 0.39 -19.05
N ILE A 203 7.21 0.27 -20.24
CA ILE A 203 7.72 -0.64 -21.27
C ILE A 203 8.76 0.14 -22.08
N ASP A 204 10.03 -0.30 -22.03
CA ASP A 204 11.09 0.30 -22.85
C ASP A 204 10.70 0.25 -24.33
N GLY A 205 10.49 1.42 -24.95
CA GLY A 205 10.27 1.53 -26.40
C GLY A 205 8.93 2.10 -26.86
N GLN A 206 8.07 2.61 -25.98
CA GLN A 206 6.94 3.44 -26.38
C GLN A 206 7.15 4.88 -25.87
N VAL A 207 7.67 5.72 -26.75
CA VAL A 207 7.61 7.19 -26.70
C VAL A 207 6.56 7.61 -27.72
#